data_4caca7b2ad31ece362e5bb0a8f4d4170
#
_entry.id   4caca7b2ad31ece362e5bb0a8f4d4170
#
_cell.length_a   1.000
_cell.length_b   1.000
_cell.length_c   1.000
_cell.angle_alpha   90.00
_cell.angle_beta   90.00
_cell.angle_gamma   90.00
#
_symmetry.space_group_name_H-M   'P 1'
#
loop_
_entity.id
_entity.type
_entity.pdbx_description
1 polymer ?
#
loop_
_entity_poly.entity_id
_entity_poly.type
_entity_poly.pdbx_seq_one_letter_code
_entity_poly.pdbx_strand_id
1 'polypeptide(L)' 'MNEEQFKGKWNIAKGKLKQQYGNLTDDDLTYAEGKSDELLGRIQEKTGESKEKLKEMINSI' A
#
# COMPACT_ATOMS: atom_id res chain seq x y z
N MET A 1 -1.85 6.04 -12.59
CA MET A 1 -1.81 6.83 -11.34
C MET A 1 -0.45 7.51 -11.25
N ASN A 2 -0.43 8.81 -11.09
CA ASN A 2 0.84 9.50 -10.93
C ASN A 2 1.25 9.53 -9.44
N GLU A 3 2.47 9.97 -9.20
CA GLU A 3 3.03 9.93 -7.87
C GLU A 3 2.28 10.80 -6.85
N GLU A 4 1.85 11.97 -7.26
CA GLU A 4 1.08 12.86 -6.39
C GLU A 4 -0.23 12.24 -5.98
N GLN A 5 -0.93 11.64 -6.92
CA GLN A 5 -2.19 10.98 -6.64
C GLN A 5 -1.97 9.78 -5.72
N PHE A 6 -0.88 9.05 -5.93
CA PHE A 6 -0.56 7.93 -5.09
C PHE A 6 -0.32 8.37 -3.63
N LYS A 7 0.42 9.44 -3.44
CA LYS A 7 0.69 9.96 -2.10
C LYS A 7 -0.60 10.39 -1.39
N GLY A 8 -1.48 11.05 -2.11
CA GLY A 8 -2.75 11.50 -1.54
C GLY A 8 -3.62 10.33 -1.09
N LYS A 9 -3.69 9.30 -1.91
CA LYS A 9 -4.46 8.11 -1.61
C LYS A 9 -3.79 7.22 -0.57
N TRP A 10 -2.48 7.29 -0.50
CA TRP A 10 -1.72 6.39 0.37
C TRP A 10 -2.04 6.56 1.85
N ASN A 11 -2.26 7.79 2.29
CA ASN A 11 -2.60 8.04 3.68
C ASN A 11 -3.89 7.32 4.08
N ILE A 12 -4.87 7.32 3.17
CA ILE A 12 -6.14 6.63 3.43
C ILE A 12 -5.94 5.12 3.31
N ALA A 13 -5.22 4.69 2.27
CA ALA A 13 -4.97 3.27 2.04
C ALA A 13 -4.22 2.64 3.20
N LYS A 14 -3.30 3.36 3.80
CA LYS A 14 -2.53 2.89 4.93
C LYS A 14 -3.43 2.46 6.08
N GLY A 15 -4.41 3.28 6.41
CA GLY A 15 -5.35 2.96 7.47
C GLY A 15 -6.18 1.72 7.15
N LYS A 16 -6.65 1.63 5.92
CA LYS A 16 -7.45 0.48 5.49
C LYS A 16 -6.63 -0.82 5.49
N LEU A 17 -5.40 -0.75 5.02
CA LEU A 17 -4.54 -1.93 4.98
C LEU A 17 -4.21 -2.43 6.37
N LYS A 18 -3.97 -1.54 7.32
CA LYS A 18 -3.70 -1.92 8.69
C LYS A 18 -4.91 -2.58 9.34
N GLN A 19 -6.10 -2.13 9.02
CA GLN A 19 -7.33 -2.76 9.52
C GLN A 19 -7.56 -4.13 8.93
N GLN A 20 -7.28 -4.27 7.64
CA GLN A 20 -7.54 -5.52 6.94
C GLN A 20 -6.46 -6.57 7.19
N TYR A 21 -5.23 -6.13 7.31
CA TYR A 21 -4.09 -7.02 7.53
C TYR A 21 -3.38 -6.60 8.81
N GLY A 22 -3.74 -7.26 9.90
CA GLY A 22 -3.26 -6.88 11.22
C GLY A 22 -1.75 -7.02 11.42
N ASN A 23 -1.08 -7.78 10.54
CA ASN A 23 0.37 -7.95 10.63
C ASN A 23 1.17 -6.83 9.95
N LEU A 24 0.50 -5.86 9.34
CA LEU A 24 1.18 -4.72 8.74
C LEU A 24 1.41 -3.65 9.80
N THR A 25 2.63 -3.14 9.84
CA THR A 25 3.02 -2.07 10.77
C THR A 25 3.23 -0.77 10.00
N ASP A 26 3.36 0.33 10.74
CA ASP A 26 3.67 1.62 10.12
C ASP A 26 4.99 1.58 9.37
N ASP A 27 5.98 0.84 9.89
CA ASP A 27 7.26 0.70 9.21
C ASP A 27 7.12 0.00 7.87
N ASP A 28 6.26 -1.02 7.82
CA ASP A 28 6.00 -1.75 6.56
C ASP A 28 5.31 -0.84 5.53
N LEU A 29 4.54 0.12 6.00
CA LEU A 29 3.71 0.97 5.16
C LEU A 29 4.29 2.34 4.92
N THR A 30 5.52 2.58 5.34
CA THR A 30 6.18 3.86 5.10
C THR A 30 6.45 4.03 3.61
N TYR A 31 5.78 5.01 3.03
CA TYR A 31 5.97 5.30 1.61
C TYR A 31 7.27 6.05 1.39
N ALA A 32 8.11 5.51 0.51
CA ALA A 32 9.30 6.19 0.06
C ALA A 32 9.07 6.67 -1.37
N GLU A 33 9.27 7.94 -1.60
CA GLU A 33 9.05 8.52 -2.91
C GLU A 33 9.85 7.80 -3.99
N GLY A 34 9.17 7.45 -5.08
CA GLY A 34 9.79 6.73 -6.18
C GLY A 34 9.94 5.24 -5.96
N LYS A 35 9.43 4.71 -4.86
CA LYS A 35 9.58 3.29 -4.53
C LYS A 35 8.24 2.58 -4.29
N SER A 36 7.21 3.00 -5.01
CA SER A 36 5.89 2.40 -4.82
C SER A 36 5.85 0.91 -5.15
N ASP A 37 6.62 0.45 -6.14
CA ASP A 37 6.68 -0.97 -6.48
C ASP A 37 7.33 -1.78 -5.37
N GLU A 38 8.37 -1.24 -4.76
CA GLU A 38 9.04 -1.88 -3.65
C GLU A 38 8.11 -1.99 -2.45
N LEU A 39 7.37 -0.93 -2.19
CA LEU A 39 6.39 -0.91 -1.11
C LEU A 39 5.31 -1.96 -1.32
N LEU A 40 4.77 -2.04 -2.53
CA LEU A 40 3.75 -3.04 -2.86
C LEU A 40 4.31 -4.46 -2.72
N GLY A 41 5.56 -4.66 -3.11
CA GLY A 41 6.21 -5.95 -2.95
C GLY A 41 6.33 -6.36 -1.49
N ARG A 42 6.66 -5.42 -0.62
CA ARG A 42 6.74 -5.69 0.81
C ARG A 42 5.38 -6.05 1.39
N ILE A 43 4.35 -5.31 1.01
CA ILE A 43 2.99 -5.61 1.47
C ILE A 43 2.55 -6.98 0.97
N GLN A 44 2.87 -7.29 -0.28
CA GLN A 44 2.55 -8.59 -0.86
C GLN A 44 3.20 -9.72 -0.07
N GLU A 45 4.44 -9.55 0.31
CA GLU A 45 5.16 -10.54 1.09
C GLU A 45 4.49 -10.79 2.44
N LYS A 46 4.05 -9.72 3.08
CA LYS A 46 3.44 -9.81 4.41
C LYS A 46 2.02 -10.34 4.37
N THR A 47 1.27 -10.04 3.33
CA THR A 47 -0.16 -10.36 3.27
C THR A 47 -0.48 -11.56 2.41
N GLY A 48 0.41 -11.91 1.47
CA GLY A 48 0.13 -12.96 0.49
C GLY A 48 -0.77 -12.53 -0.65
N GLU A 49 -1.17 -11.25 -0.69
CA GLU A 49 -2.01 -10.74 -1.77
C GLU A 49 -1.19 -10.43 -3.01
N SER A 50 -1.84 -10.47 -4.19
CA SER A 50 -1.18 -10.10 -5.44
C SER A 50 -1.02 -8.58 -5.53
N LYS A 51 -0.05 -8.14 -6.31
CA LYS A 51 0.15 -6.70 -6.56
C LYS A 51 -1.09 -6.08 -7.20
N GLU A 52 -1.73 -6.81 -8.08
CA GLU A 52 -2.94 -6.32 -8.76
C GLU A 52 -4.06 -6.07 -7.78
N LYS A 53 -4.23 -6.98 -6.84
CA LYS A 53 -5.24 -6.84 -5.81
C LYS A 53 -4.97 -5.62 -4.94
N LEU A 54 -3.71 -5.44 -4.54
CA LEU A 54 -3.31 -4.30 -3.72
C LEU A 54 -3.50 -2.98 -4.47
N LYS A 55 -3.17 -2.94 -5.75
CA LYS A 55 -3.39 -1.74 -6.56
C LYS A 55 -4.86 -1.40 -6.68
N GLU A 56 -5.71 -2.42 -6.85
CA GLU A 56 -7.16 -2.22 -6.89
C GLU A 56 -7.67 -1.61 -5.58
N MET A 57 -7.20 -2.13 -4.46
CA MET A 57 -7.61 -1.62 -3.16
C MET A 57 -7.22 -0.16 -2.99
N ILE A 58 -6.04 0.20 -3.41
CA ILE A 58 -5.56 1.59 -3.33
C ILE A 58 -6.35 2.49 -4.28
N ASN A 59 -6.60 2.01 -5.50
CA ASN A 59 -7.32 2.79 -6.50
C ASN A 59 -8.80 2.97 -6.18
N SER A 60 -9.37 2.14 -5.35
CA SER A 60 -10.78 2.23 -5.01
C SER A 60 -11.09 3.28 -3.95
N ILE A 61 -10.07 3.92 -3.45
CA ILE A 61 -10.22 4.97 -2.43
C ILE A 61 -10.69 6.29 -3.02
#